data_72692107228813c846814f0749a10893
#
_entry.id   72692107228813c846814f0749a10893
#
_cell.length_a   1.000
_cell.length_b   1.000
_cell.length_c   1.000
_cell.angle_alpha   90.00
_cell.angle_beta   90.00
_cell.angle_gamma   90.00
#
_symmetry.space_group_name_H-M   'P 1'
#
loop_
_entity.id
_entity.type
_entity.pdbx_description
1 polymer ?
#
loop_
_entity_poly.entity_id
_entity_poly.type
_entity_poly.pdbx_seq_one_letter_code
_entity_poly.pdbx_strand_id
1 'polypeptide(L)'
;MSSSPAASRPSSCLHQTYTMAEQTIRIGYVPEHYLAPLHLALRSPAVSSLPFKIALTPFPSGTGHMITSLRGNEIDIAIGLTEGWVAGLAGKQQSSQSSGDGGYKVVGHWVDNPLRWAIVTGRNRDEVNGVSDLKDSRVGISRPGSGSHIMSFVLAQQQGWKADSLSAVPLGPFGPLREGVSGLSESKPNEAANPTAEFFMWEEFTTKPYFHPTAEKPSPPLKKIGEIFTPWPSWMVVASTRLFPDPETDERLTSLFQAFDQGIKDFEADTAQIVKLLGTGELGCNYIEEDAKEWLKDVKFTNRTRGVDDKIIRDVVDVLKVAGVIDATLSSDEAVQRVIGIKREILLPVEQ
;
A
#
# COMPACT_ATOMS: atom_id res chain seq x y z
N MET A 1 11.98 -38.44 80.24
CA MET A 1 11.41 -38.67 78.90
C MET A 1 10.62 -37.44 78.52
N SER A 2 11.24 -36.53 77.72
CA SER A 2 10.70 -35.25 77.33
C SER A 2 10.69 -35.19 75.82
N SER A 3 9.54 -35.19 75.20
CA SER A 3 9.32 -35.10 73.80
C SER A 3 9.04 -33.59 73.43
N SER A 4 9.95 -32.98 72.70
CA SER A 4 9.73 -31.63 72.04
C SER A 4 8.87 -31.74 70.81
N PRO A 5 7.98 -30.78 70.58
CA PRO A 5 7.22 -30.74 69.35
C PRO A 5 8.01 -30.04 68.24
N ALA A 6 7.93 -30.61 67.03
CA ALA A 6 8.53 -30.06 65.81
C ALA A 6 7.77 -28.79 65.33
N ALA A 7 8.49 -27.73 65.09
CA ALA A 7 7.96 -26.50 64.50
C ALA A 7 7.77 -26.66 62.98
N SER A 8 6.55 -26.54 62.48
CA SER A 8 6.21 -26.44 61.07
C SER A 8 6.58 -25.07 60.53
N ARG A 9 7.44 -25.02 59.50
CA ARG A 9 7.76 -23.82 58.73
C ARG A 9 6.62 -23.50 57.75
N PRO A 10 6.18 -22.24 57.64
CA PRO A 10 5.24 -21.87 56.59
C PRO A 10 5.93 -21.84 55.24
N SER A 11 5.38 -22.56 54.29
CA SER A 11 5.79 -22.55 52.87
C SER A 11 5.34 -21.23 52.24
N SER A 12 6.27 -20.27 52.04
CA SER A 12 5.98 -19.07 51.30
C SER A 12 5.89 -19.40 49.80
N CYS A 13 4.68 -19.47 49.27
CA CYS A 13 4.42 -19.45 47.83
C CYS A 13 4.84 -18.08 47.27
N LEU A 14 6.05 -18.04 46.72
CA LEU A 14 6.45 -16.94 45.85
C LEU A 14 5.62 -17.00 44.59
N HIS A 15 4.61 -16.14 44.47
CA HIS A 15 3.95 -15.85 43.21
C HIS A 15 5.00 -15.12 42.34
N GLN A 16 5.68 -15.88 41.50
CA GLN A 16 6.43 -15.33 40.39
C GLN A 16 5.42 -14.75 39.40
N THR A 17 5.17 -13.43 39.48
CA THR A 17 4.51 -12.69 38.42
C THR A 17 5.43 -12.72 37.22
N TYR A 18 5.19 -13.62 36.29
CA TYR A 18 5.74 -13.56 34.95
C TYR A 18 5.12 -12.31 34.30
N THR A 19 5.86 -11.23 34.25
CA THR A 19 5.58 -10.14 33.35
C THR A 19 5.76 -10.69 31.92
N MET A 20 4.66 -11.01 31.26
CA MET A 20 4.66 -11.31 29.84
C MET A 20 5.31 -10.14 29.15
N ALA A 21 6.36 -10.41 28.37
CA ALA A 21 6.97 -9.35 27.55
C ALA A 21 5.86 -8.71 26.70
N GLU A 22 5.74 -7.39 26.80
CA GLU A 22 4.73 -6.63 26.10
C GLU A 22 4.88 -6.85 24.58
N GLN A 23 3.87 -7.44 23.95
CA GLN A 23 3.90 -7.79 22.55
C GLN A 23 4.02 -6.52 21.69
N THR A 24 4.89 -6.53 20.67
CA THR A 24 4.99 -5.45 19.67
C THR A 24 4.41 -5.93 18.35
N ILE A 25 3.45 -5.19 17.81
CA ILE A 25 2.92 -5.37 16.44
C ILE A 25 3.67 -4.42 15.51
N ARG A 26 4.31 -4.97 14.49
CA ARG A 26 5.14 -4.24 13.54
C ARG A 26 4.33 -3.92 12.29
N ILE A 27 4.15 -2.64 11.99
CA ILE A 27 3.33 -2.17 10.86
C ILE A 27 4.25 -1.60 9.78
N GLY A 28 4.22 -2.21 8.59
CA GLY A 28 4.85 -1.70 7.38
C GLY A 28 3.94 -0.71 6.65
N TYR A 29 4.51 0.38 6.15
CA TYR A 29 3.76 1.39 5.41
C TYR A 29 4.61 2.05 4.32
N VAL A 30 3.97 2.57 3.28
CA VAL A 30 4.64 3.42 2.28
C VAL A 30 4.66 4.85 2.82
N PRO A 31 5.82 5.54 2.88
CA PRO A 31 5.90 6.91 3.39
C PRO A 31 5.32 7.92 2.39
N GLU A 32 4.00 7.96 2.32
CA GLU A 32 3.21 8.81 1.43
C GLU A 32 2.02 9.43 2.19
N HIS A 33 1.41 10.44 1.61
CA HIS A 33 0.29 11.21 2.18
C HIS A 33 -0.93 10.35 2.57
N TYR A 34 -1.18 9.24 1.88
CA TYR A 34 -2.26 8.29 2.23
C TYR A 34 -2.13 7.67 3.62
N LEU A 35 -0.97 7.78 4.25
CA LEU A 35 -0.72 7.25 5.59
C LEU A 35 -0.86 8.31 6.70
N ALA A 36 -1.25 9.55 6.37
CA ALA A 36 -1.49 10.59 7.37
C ALA A 36 -2.45 10.14 8.50
N PRO A 37 -3.60 9.47 8.22
CA PRO A 37 -4.47 8.97 9.29
C PRO A 37 -3.82 7.93 10.19
N LEU A 38 -2.90 7.09 9.68
CA LEU A 38 -2.14 6.14 10.49
C LEU A 38 -1.28 6.86 11.53
N HIS A 39 -0.56 7.90 11.10
CA HIS A 39 0.28 8.69 12.00
C HIS A 39 -0.54 9.44 13.04
N LEU A 40 -1.73 9.92 12.70
CA LEU A 40 -2.67 10.53 13.66
C LEU A 40 -3.19 9.48 14.66
N ALA A 41 -3.60 8.31 14.19
CA ALA A 41 -4.04 7.21 15.04
C ALA A 41 -3.00 6.89 16.13
N LEU A 42 -1.72 6.82 15.76
CA LEU A 42 -0.63 6.51 16.70
C LEU A 42 -0.35 7.61 17.73
N ARG A 43 -0.79 8.83 17.49
CA ARG A 43 -0.71 9.95 18.45
C ARG A 43 -1.90 9.99 19.39
N SER A 44 -2.95 9.21 19.09
CA SER A 44 -4.16 9.17 19.90
C SER A 44 -3.89 8.51 21.26
N PRO A 45 -4.48 9.03 22.36
CA PRO A 45 -4.46 8.38 23.67
C PRO A 45 -5.01 6.94 23.64
N ALA A 46 -5.92 6.63 22.72
CA ALA A 46 -6.48 5.29 22.55
C ALA A 46 -5.39 4.25 22.23
N VAL A 47 -4.38 4.60 21.46
CA VAL A 47 -3.25 3.70 21.13
C VAL A 47 -2.38 3.44 22.35
N SER A 48 -2.19 4.44 23.22
CA SER A 48 -1.40 4.28 24.45
C SER A 48 -2.03 3.30 25.46
N SER A 49 -3.33 3.01 25.32
CA SER A 49 -4.06 2.06 26.17
C SER A 49 -4.16 0.65 25.57
N LEU A 50 -3.59 0.41 24.40
CA LEU A 50 -3.58 -0.92 23.78
C LEU A 50 -2.74 -1.90 24.62
N PRO A 51 -3.13 -3.19 24.70
CA PRO A 51 -2.39 -4.22 25.43
C PRO A 51 -1.11 -4.69 24.70
N PHE A 52 -0.66 -3.94 23.69
CA PHE A 52 0.53 -4.19 22.89
C PHE A 52 1.13 -2.88 22.40
N LYS A 53 2.41 -2.91 22.04
CA LYS A 53 3.09 -1.77 21.39
C LYS A 53 2.95 -1.84 19.87
N ILE A 54 3.06 -0.68 19.23
CA ILE A 54 3.10 -0.56 17.78
C ILE A 54 4.48 -0.01 17.37
N ALA A 55 5.10 -0.66 16.37
CA ALA A 55 6.33 -0.18 15.73
C ALA A 55 6.08 0.03 14.23
N LEU A 56 6.38 1.23 13.73
CA LEU A 56 6.27 1.55 12.29
C LEU A 56 7.58 1.31 11.56
N THR A 57 7.49 0.74 10.36
CA THR A 57 8.61 0.56 9.45
C THR A 57 8.25 1.11 8.07
N PRO A 58 8.97 2.12 7.55
CA PRO A 58 8.70 2.67 6.23
C PRO A 58 9.28 1.79 5.11
N PHE A 59 8.52 1.65 4.02
CA PHE A 59 8.88 0.88 2.83
C PHE A 59 8.78 1.75 1.56
N PRO A 60 9.77 2.58 1.26
CA PRO A 60 9.76 3.44 0.05
C PRO A 60 9.69 2.66 -1.26
N SER A 61 10.06 1.37 -1.24
CA SER A 61 9.94 0.47 -2.40
C SER A 61 8.53 -0.10 -2.58
N GLY A 62 7.56 0.29 -1.75
CA GLY A 62 6.14 -0.02 -1.88
C GLY A 62 5.73 -1.44 -1.52
N THR A 63 4.48 -1.77 -1.88
CA THR A 63 3.73 -2.97 -1.48
C THR A 63 4.50 -4.28 -1.65
N GLY A 64 5.24 -4.44 -2.74
CA GLY A 64 5.94 -5.70 -2.96
C GLY A 64 7.11 -5.97 -2.01
N HIS A 65 7.77 -4.93 -1.51
CA HIS A 65 8.79 -5.10 -0.46
C HIS A 65 8.10 -5.50 0.85
N MET A 66 6.97 -4.89 1.18
CA MET A 66 6.17 -5.28 2.35
C MET A 66 5.68 -6.74 2.26
N ILE A 67 5.32 -7.25 1.07
CA ILE A 67 4.99 -8.67 0.87
C ILE A 67 6.16 -9.58 1.29
N THR A 68 7.38 -9.26 0.84
CA THR A 68 8.58 -10.01 1.21
C THR A 68 8.81 -9.98 2.72
N SER A 69 8.68 -8.81 3.34
CA SER A 69 8.89 -8.62 4.78
C SER A 69 7.79 -9.28 5.66
N LEU A 70 6.52 -9.34 5.19
CA LEU A 70 5.47 -10.14 5.84
C LEU A 70 5.81 -11.63 5.84
N ARG A 71 6.24 -12.16 4.69
CA ARG A 71 6.66 -13.56 4.54
C ARG A 71 7.93 -13.88 5.30
N GLY A 72 8.86 -12.93 5.35
CA GLY A 72 10.11 -13.01 6.11
C GLY A 72 9.96 -12.80 7.61
N ASN A 73 8.73 -12.55 8.10
CA ASN A 73 8.47 -12.26 9.51
C ASN A 73 9.18 -11.00 10.04
N GLU A 74 9.36 -10.00 9.21
CA GLU A 74 9.94 -8.71 9.60
C GLU A 74 8.86 -7.72 10.05
N ILE A 75 7.65 -7.82 9.49
CA ILE A 75 6.46 -7.04 9.86
C ILE A 75 5.25 -7.96 10.03
N ASP A 76 4.22 -7.48 10.70
CA ASP A 76 3.03 -8.24 11.07
C ASP A 76 1.76 -7.73 10.38
N ILE A 77 1.71 -6.44 10.12
CA ILE A 77 0.63 -5.74 9.41
C ILE A 77 1.25 -4.83 8.37
N ALA A 78 0.55 -4.59 7.27
CA ALA A 78 0.98 -3.59 6.30
C ALA A 78 -0.21 -2.89 5.63
N ILE A 79 -0.01 -1.62 5.24
CA ILE A 79 -0.98 -0.82 4.48
C ILE A 79 -0.35 -0.48 3.12
N GLY A 80 -1.02 -0.88 2.04
CA GLY A 80 -0.48 -0.73 0.69
C GLY A 80 -1.51 -0.95 -0.40
N LEU A 81 -1.04 -0.99 -1.65
CA LEU A 81 -1.88 -1.02 -2.85
C LEU A 81 -2.66 -2.32 -2.99
N THR A 82 -3.95 -2.21 -3.28
CA THR A 82 -4.91 -3.31 -3.41
C THR A 82 -4.44 -4.38 -4.40
N GLU A 83 -4.08 -3.97 -5.62
CA GLU A 83 -3.64 -4.89 -6.67
C GLU A 83 -2.35 -5.63 -6.32
N GLY A 84 -1.45 -4.97 -5.59
CA GLY A 84 -0.22 -5.59 -5.12
C GLY A 84 -0.47 -6.74 -4.15
N TRP A 85 -1.39 -6.55 -3.21
CA TRP A 85 -1.78 -7.58 -2.24
C TRP A 85 -2.46 -8.76 -2.92
N VAL A 86 -3.41 -8.49 -3.84
CA VAL A 86 -4.13 -9.54 -4.58
C VAL A 86 -3.18 -10.33 -5.48
N ALA A 87 -2.30 -9.65 -6.22
CA ALA A 87 -1.28 -10.29 -7.05
C ALA A 87 -0.32 -11.15 -6.23
N GLY A 88 0.05 -10.71 -5.04
CA GLY A 88 0.92 -11.46 -4.13
C GLY A 88 0.30 -12.74 -3.59
N LEU A 89 -1.03 -12.82 -3.42
CA LEU A 89 -1.74 -13.99 -2.88
C LEU A 89 -2.30 -14.92 -3.95
N ALA A 90 -2.77 -14.37 -5.06
CA ALA A 90 -3.44 -15.13 -6.13
C ALA A 90 -2.62 -15.23 -7.42
N GLY A 91 -1.49 -14.53 -7.53
CA GLY A 91 -0.66 -14.50 -8.73
C GLY A 91 0.05 -15.83 -9.04
N LYS A 92 0.41 -16.04 -10.31
CA LYS A 92 1.09 -17.24 -10.81
C LYS A 92 2.40 -17.58 -10.06
N GLN A 93 3.12 -16.57 -9.61
CA GLN A 93 4.36 -16.76 -8.85
C GLN A 93 4.13 -17.41 -7.48
N GLN A 94 2.94 -17.20 -6.88
CA GLN A 94 2.58 -17.83 -5.62
C GLN A 94 2.31 -19.32 -5.78
N SER A 95 1.66 -19.73 -6.86
CA SER A 95 1.32 -21.15 -7.12
C SER A 95 2.54 -22.06 -7.28
N SER A 96 3.71 -21.49 -7.58
CA SER A 96 4.96 -22.23 -7.79
C SER A 96 5.85 -22.34 -6.56
N GLN A 97 5.61 -21.55 -5.50
CA GLN A 97 6.54 -21.42 -4.37
C GLN A 97 6.08 -21.97 -3.03
N SER A 98 4.80 -22.26 -2.81
CA SER A 98 4.37 -22.74 -1.50
C SER A 98 3.04 -23.50 -1.51
N SER A 99 3.00 -24.62 -0.77
CA SER A 99 1.77 -25.28 -0.29
C SER A 99 1.11 -24.52 0.87
N GLY A 100 1.49 -23.28 1.15
CA GLY A 100 1.03 -22.47 2.27
C GLY A 100 -0.01 -21.41 1.89
N ASP A 101 -0.53 -20.74 2.91
CA ASP A 101 -1.58 -19.72 2.84
C ASP A 101 -1.13 -18.35 2.27
N GLY A 102 0.10 -18.25 1.77
CA GLY A 102 0.67 -17.04 1.21
C GLY A 102 1.30 -16.09 2.23
N GLY A 103 1.20 -16.40 3.53
CA GLY A 103 1.86 -15.70 4.64
C GLY A 103 1.13 -14.46 5.16
N TYR A 104 0.07 -14.00 4.48
CA TYR A 104 -0.78 -12.89 4.92
C TYR A 104 -2.19 -12.98 4.32
N LYS A 105 -3.12 -12.19 4.84
CA LYS A 105 -4.48 -12.02 4.33
C LYS A 105 -4.86 -10.55 4.32
N VAL A 106 -5.75 -10.16 3.41
CA VAL A 106 -6.37 -8.83 3.42
C VAL A 106 -7.43 -8.81 4.52
N VAL A 107 -7.27 -7.91 5.48
CA VAL A 107 -8.12 -7.85 6.70
C VAL A 107 -8.87 -6.53 6.82
N GLY A 108 -8.56 -5.56 5.99
CA GLY A 108 -9.18 -4.25 6.06
C GLY A 108 -9.05 -3.43 4.80
N HIS A 109 -9.86 -2.39 4.74
CA HIS A 109 -9.91 -1.40 3.68
C HIS A 109 -9.35 -0.07 4.22
N TRP A 110 -8.68 0.72 3.36
CA TRP A 110 -8.05 1.96 3.80
C TRP A 110 -8.53 3.17 3.01
N VAL A 111 -8.42 3.15 1.67
CA VAL A 111 -8.82 4.26 0.78
C VAL A 111 -9.88 3.79 -0.19
N ASP A 112 -11.04 4.45 -0.18
CA ASP A 112 -12.23 4.09 -0.97
C ASP A 112 -12.13 4.53 -2.43
N ASN A 113 -11.43 5.64 -2.71
CA ASN A 113 -11.33 6.14 -4.07
C ASN A 113 -10.21 5.46 -4.89
N PRO A 114 -10.34 5.45 -6.22
CA PRO A 114 -9.26 5.09 -7.14
C PRO A 114 -7.98 5.87 -6.89
N LEU A 115 -6.81 5.24 -7.10
CA LEU A 115 -5.54 5.94 -7.13
C LEU A 115 -5.37 6.65 -8.46
N ARG A 116 -5.01 7.93 -8.41
CA ARG A 116 -4.68 8.76 -9.56
C ARG A 116 -3.21 8.59 -9.91
N TRP A 117 -2.93 8.11 -11.11
CA TRP A 117 -1.60 7.91 -11.64
C TRP A 117 -1.27 8.91 -12.73
N ALA A 118 -0.18 9.63 -12.60
CA ALA A 118 0.37 10.40 -13.69
C ALA A 118 0.99 9.47 -14.74
N ILE A 119 0.73 9.75 -16.01
CA ILE A 119 1.44 9.15 -17.15
C ILE A 119 2.45 10.19 -17.61
N VAL A 120 3.74 9.87 -17.47
CA VAL A 120 4.81 10.84 -17.72
C VAL A 120 5.87 10.29 -18.66
N THR A 121 6.43 11.18 -19.45
CA THR A 121 7.57 10.92 -20.36
C THR A 121 8.69 11.93 -20.10
N GLY A 122 9.85 11.74 -20.70
CA GLY A 122 10.93 12.71 -20.66
C GLY A 122 10.52 14.05 -21.27
N ARG A 123 10.92 15.17 -20.67
CA ARG A 123 10.56 16.51 -21.13
C ARG A 123 10.90 16.73 -22.62
N ASN A 124 12.04 16.23 -23.07
CA ASN A 124 12.58 16.45 -24.42
C ASN A 124 12.08 15.44 -25.46
N ARG A 125 11.01 14.68 -25.14
CA ARG A 125 10.37 13.73 -26.03
C ARG A 125 9.27 14.44 -26.84
N ASP A 126 9.69 15.27 -27.83
CA ASP A 126 8.75 16.10 -28.62
C ASP A 126 7.78 15.28 -29.47
N GLU A 127 8.15 14.02 -29.77
CA GLU A 127 7.32 13.04 -30.50
C GLU A 127 6.19 12.43 -29.65
N VAL A 128 6.22 12.53 -28.33
CA VAL A 128 5.21 11.98 -27.43
C VAL A 128 4.38 13.11 -26.82
N ASN A 129 3.17 13.34 -27.30
CA ASN A 129 2.31 14.46 -26.89
C ASN A 129 1.03 14.01 -26.19
N GLY A 130 0.70 12.73 -26.25
CA GLY A 130 -0.48 12.16 -25.61
C GLY A 130 -0.37 10.66 -25.39
N VAL A 131 -1.37 10.10 -24.72
CA VAL A 131 -1.42 8.67 -24.43
C VAL A 131 -1.45 7.82 -25.69
N SER A 132 -2.10 8.28 -26.76
CA SER A 132 -2.17 7.56 -28.05
C SER A 132 -0.80 7.29 -28.67
N ASP A 133 0.19 8.15 -28.40
CA ASP A 133 1.53 8.01 -28.96
C ASP A 133 2.36 6.92 -28.26
N LEU A 134 1.83 6.33 -27.19
CA LEU A 134 2.50 5.30 -26.40
C LEU A 134 2.23 3.88 -26.90
N LYS A 135 1.38 3.72 -27.92
CA LYS A 135 1.11 2.39 -28.44
C LYS A 135 2.39 1.70 -28.96
N ASP A 136 2.55 0.43 -28.63
CA ASP A 136 3.70 -0.40 -29.02
C ASP A 136 5.06 0.11 -28.50
N SER A 137 5.05 0.87 -27.39
CA SER A 137 6.23 1.45 -26.75
C SER A 137 6.68 0.67 -25.50
N ARG A 138 7.83 1.05 -24.93
CA ARG A 138 8.38 0.49 -23.70
C ARG A 138 7.87 1.31 -22.49
N VAL A 139 7.29 0.64 -21.51
CA VAL A 139 6.87 1.24 -20.26
C VAL A 139 7.84 0.88 -19.12
N GLY A 140 8.37 1.90 -18.44
CA GLY A 140 9.15 1.71 -17.24
C GLY A 140 8.27 1.23 -16.08
N ILE A 141 8.66 0.14 -15.45
CA ILE A 141 8.00 -0.42 -14.29
C ILE A 141 8.97 -0.60 -13.12
N SER A 142 8.48 -0.58 -11.88
CA SER A 142 9.38 -0.81 -10.74
C SER A 142 9.88 -2.25 -10.70
N ARG A 143 9.02 -3.21 -10.94
CA ARG A 143 9.32 -4.65 -11.07
C ARG A 143 8.13 -5.40 -11.66
N PRO A 144 8.31 -6.63 -12.17
CA PRO A 144 7.19 -7.48 -12.54
C PRO A 144 6.20 -7.68 -11.38
N GLY A 145 4.90 -7.56 -11.67
CA GLY A 145 3.82 -7.67 -10.69
C GLY A 145 3.64 -6.47 -9.76
N SER A 146 4.36 -5.35 -9.98
CA SER A 146 4.14 -4.09 -9.26
C SER A 146 2.89 -3.35 -9.75
N GLY A 147 2.41 -2.36 -8.97
CA GLY A 147 1.32 -1.49 -9.39
C GLY A 147 1.59 -0.83 -10.75
N SER A 148 2.81 -0.30 -10.99
CA SER A 148 3.17 0.28 -12.29
C SER A 148 3.12 -0.73 -13.45
N HIS A 149 3.45 -2.00 -13.20
CA HIS A 149 3.30 -3.07 -14.19
C HIS A 149 1.83 -3.38 -14.46
N ILE A 150 1.02 -3.53 -13.40
CA ILE A 150 -0.41 -3.82 -13.53
C ILE A 150 -1.12 -2.67 -14.26
N MET A 151 -0.79 -1.43 -13.92
CA MET A 151 -1.38 -0.26 -14.57
C MET A 151 -1.04 -0.17 -16.06
N SER A 152 0.06 -0.76 -16.54
CA SER A 152 0.35 -0.83 -17.98
C SER A 152 -0.67 -1.68 -18.75
N PHE A 153 -1.16 -2.75 -18.14
CA PHE A 153 -2.25 -3.57 -18.73
C PHE A 153 -3.59 -2.84 -18.66
N VAL A 154 -3.86 -2.14 -17.54
CA VAL A 154 -5.07 -1.31 -17.41
C VAL A 154 -5.08 -0.22 -18.48
N LEU A 155 -3.94 0.43 -18.71
CA LEU A 155 -3.79 1.43 -19.78
C LEU A 155 -4.05 0.83 -21.16
N ALA A 156 -3.41 -0.30 -21.49
CA ALA A 156 -3.62 -0.97 -22.77
C ALA A 156 -5.09 -1.35 -22.97
N GLN A 157 -5.75 -1.88 -21.95
CA GLN A 157 -7.17 -2.21 -21.98
C GLN A 157 -8.05 -0.99 -22.21
N GLN A 158 -7.83 0.11 -21.49
CA GLN A 158 -8.62 1.35 -21.63
C GLN A 158 -8.44 2.01 -23.00
N GLN A 159 -7.25 1.86 -23.59
CA GLN A 159 -6.97 2.36 -24.93
C GLN A 159 -7.44 1.40 -26.07
N GLY A 160 -7.99 0.23 -25.71
CA GLY A 160 -8.37 -0.79 -26.70
C GLY A 160 -7.17 -1.43 -27.43
N TRP A 161 -5.98 -1.38 -26.83
CA TRP A 161 -4.78 -2.01 -27.36
C TRP A 161 -4.73 -3.49 -26.97
N LYS A 162 -3.88 -4.26 -27.65
CA LYS A 162 -3.59 -5.62 -27.22
C LYS A 162 -2.82 -5.60 -25.89
N ALA A 163 -2.99 -6.64 -25.09
CA ALA A 163 -2.32 -6.74 -23.79
C ALA A 163 -0.78 -6.73 -23.86
N ASP A 164 -0.21 -7.11 -25.00
CA ASP A 164 1.23 -7.15 -25.28
C ASP A 164 1.74 -5.91 -26.05
N SER A 165 0.89 -4.90 -26.28
CA SER A 165 1.29 -3.65 -26.96
C SER A 165 2.31 -2.83 -26.18
N LEU A 166 2.41 -3.03 -24.86
CA LEU A 166 3.38 -2.32 -24.03
C LEU A 166 4.47 -3.30 -23.57
N SER A 167 5.72 -2.97 -23.86
CA SER A 167 6.88 -3.76 -23.44
C SER A 167 7.38 -3.27 -22.08
N ALA A 168 7.17 -4.06 -21.03
CA ALA A 168 7.56 -3.68 -19.66
C ALA A 168 9.08 -3.75 -19.45
N VAL A 169 9.68 -2.66 -18.99
CA VAL A 169 11.12 -2.54 -18.67
C VAL A 169 11.27 -2.33 -17.17
N PRO A 170 11.80 -3.32 -16.41
CA PRO A 170 12.06 -3.16 -14.99
C PRO A 170 13.20 -2.16 -14.75
N LEU A 171 12.90 -1.02 -14.11
CA LEU A 171 13.84 0.06 -13.84
C LEU A 171 14.11 0.22 -12.34
N GLY A 172 13.33 -0.42 -11.46
CA GLY A 172 13.48 -0.31 -10.01
C GLY A 172 12.57 0.74 -9.37
N PRO A 173 12.94 1.31 -8.21
CA PRO A 173 12.12 2.28 -7.49
C PRO A 173 12.00 3.61 -8.23
N PHE A 174 11.22 4.53 -7.67
CA PHE A 174 10.80 5.79 -8.30
C PHE A 174 11.93 6.66 -8.88
N GLY A 175 13.10 6.74 -8.19
CA GLY A 175 14.26 7.48 -8.70
C GLY A 175 14.77 6.92 -10.05
N PRO A 176 15.20 5.66 -10.11
CA PRO A 176 15.61 4.99 -11.36
C PRO A 176 14.54 4.99 -12.46
N LEU A 177 13.24 4.93 -12.13
CA LEU A 177 12.15 5.09 -13.10
C LEU A 177 12.23 6.46 -13.81
N ARG A 178 12.38 7.54 -13.02
CA ARG A 178 12.50 8.90 -13.55
C ARG A 178 13.76 9.07 -14.42
N GLU A 179 14.89 8.56 -13.95
CA GLU A 179 16.14 8.60 -14.71
C GLU A 179 16.05 7.82 -16.02
N GLY A 180 15.49 6.61 -15.97
CA GLY A 180 15.36 5.72 -17.14
C GLY A 180 14.43 6.25 -18.22
N VAL A 181 13.47 7.14 -17.89
CA VAL A 181 12.54 7.73 -18.84
C VAL A 181 13.00 9.14 -19.30
N SER A 182 13.56 9.93 -18.40
CA SER A 182 14.08 11.27 -18.77
C SER A 182 15.41 11.22 -19.50
N GLY A 183 16.20 10.16 -19.34
CA GLY A 183 17.58 10.08 -19.78
C GLY A 183 18.53 10.98 -18.96
N LEU A 184 18.07 11.51 -17.82
CA LEU A 184 18.83 12.40 -16.94
C LEU A 184 19.09 11.68 -15.62
N SER A 185 20.35 11.59 -15.19
CA SER A 185 20.71 11.04 -13.89
C SER A 185 20.83 12.15 -12.85
N GLU A 186 20.16 11.96 -11.69
CA GLU A 186 20.29 12.88 -10.55
C GLU A 186 21.69 12.85 -9.93
N SER A 187 22.34 11.68 -9.97
CA SER A 187 23.71 11.51 -9.48
C SER A 187 24.78 12.02 -10.43
N LYS A 188 24.42 12.18 -11.74
CA LYS A 188 25.34 12.61 -12.80
C LYS A 188 24.63 13.60 -13.74
N PRO A 189 24.32 14.80 -13.30
CA PRO A 189 23.46 15.75 -14.03
C PRO A 189 24.05 16.24 -15.38
N ASN A 190 25.33 16.00 -15.62
CA ASN A 190 25.99 16.36 -16.88
C ASN A 190 26.17 15.18 -17.86
N GLU A 191 25.72 13.97 -17.48
CA GLU A 191 25.77 12.80 -18.35
C GLU A 191 24.33 12.46 -18.78
N ALA A 192 23.95 12.86 -20.00
CA ALA A 192 22.71 12.42 -20.60
C ALA A 192 22.85 10.98 -21.12
N ALA A 193 21.95 10.10 -20.72
CA ALA A 193 21.84 8.74 -21.26
C ALA A 193 20.63 8.63 -22.18
N ASN A 194 20.66 7.67 -23.10
CA ASN A 194 19.44 7.37 -23.88
C ASN A 194 18.37 6.79 -22.96
N PRO A 195 17.12 7.27 -23.05
CA PRO A 195 16.02 6.69 -22.28
C PRO A 195 15.87 5.19 -22.53
N THR A 196 15.70 4.42 -21.45
CA THR A 196 15.52 2.96 -21.49
C THR A 196 14.05 2.57 -21.67
N ALA A 197 13.13 3.49 -21.35
CA ALA A 197 11.69 3.35 -21.57
C ALA A 197 11.12 4.70 -22.06
N GLU A 198 10.00 4.66 -22.77
CA GLU A 198 9.36 5.85 -23.32
C GLU A 198 8.58 6.60 -22.26
N PHE A 199 7.96 5.90 -21.33
CA PHE A 199 7.16 6.51 -20.26
C PHE A 199 7.13 5.62 -19.02
N PHE A 200 6.63 6.17 -17.92
CA PHE A 200 6.20 5.39 -16.75
C PHE A 200 4.94 5.98 -16.14
N MET A 201 4.33 5.22 -15.23
CA MET A 201 3.19 5.65 -14.44
C MET A 201 3.50 5.54 -12.96
N TRP A 202 3.15 6.59 -12.22
CA TRP A 202 3.29 6.63 -10.77
C TRP A 202 2.21 7.52 -10.15
N GLU A 203 2.06 7.46 -8.83
CA GLU A 203 1.11 8.29 -8.11
C GLU A 203 1.27 9.77 -8.46
N GLU A 204 0.17 10.47 -8.68
CA GLU A 204 0.10 11.84 -9.23
C GLU A 204 0.94 12.83 -8.42
N PHE A 205 0.67 12.95 -7.12
CA PHE A 205 1.28 14.00 -6.29
C PHE A 205 2.74 13.71 -5.93
N THR A 206 3.12 12.45 -5.84
CA THR A 206 4.53 12.03 -5.73
C THR A 206 5.31 12.38 -7.00
N THR A 207 4.65 12.34 -8.16
CA THR A 207 5.28 12.60 -9.47
C THR A 207 5.27 14.08 -9.85
N LYS A 208 4.28 14.84 -9.38
CA LYS A 208 4.04 16.24 -9.76
C LYS A 208 5.25 17.16 -9.65
N PRO A 209 6.12 17.11 -8.62
CA PRO A 209 7.33 17.93 -8.53
C PRO A 209 8.34 17.74 -9.67
N TYR A 210 8.19 16.65 -10.44
CA TYR A 210 9.11 16.29 -11.54
C TYR A 210 8.58 16.61 -12.93
N PHE A 211 7.30 17.00 -13.05
CA PHE A 211 6.72 17.43 -14.32
C PHE A 211 6.06 18.83 -14.26
N HIS A 212 5.74 19.34 -13.07
CA HIS A 212 5.13 20.65 -12.90
C HIS A 212 6.20 21.72 -12.74
N PRO A 213 6.24 22.75 -13.64
CA PRO A 213 7.18 23.85 -13.51
C PRO A 213 6.89 24.68 -12.26
N THR A 214 7.95 25.04 -11.53
CA THR A 214 7.90 26.02 -10.42
C THR A 214 8.91 27.14 -10.67
N ALA A 215 8.85 28.21 -9.87
CA ALA A 215 9.82 29.30 -9.95
C ALA A 215 11.26 28.79 -9.71
N GLU A 216 11.43 27.79 -8.82
CA GLU A 216 12.72 27.18 -8.50
C GLU A 216 13.16 26.14 -9.53
N LYS A 217 12.21 25.46 -10.17
CA LYS A 217 12.42 24.43 -11.19
C LYS A 217 11.59 24.72 -12.43
N PRO A 218 11.97 25.73 -13.25
CA PRO A 218 11.19 26.13 -14.43
C PRO A 218 11.19 25.08 -15.55
N SER A 219 12.13 24.14 -15.52
CA SER A 219 12.28 23.07 -16.51
C SER A 219 12.44 21.71 -15.82
N PRO A 220 11.35 21.12 -15.28
CA PRO A 220 11.39 19.79 -14.68
C PRO A 220 11.75 18.72 -15.72
N PRO A 221 12.35 17.57 -15.31
CA PRO A 221 12.89 16.56 -16.24
C PRO A 221 11.84 15.77 -17.00
N LEU A 222 10.60 15.80 -16.54
CA LEU A 222 9.49 15.05 -17.11
C LEU A 222 8.42 16.00 -17.66
N LYS A 223 7.52 15.49 -18.48
CA LYS A 223 6.24 16.10 -18.83
C LYS A 223 5.11 15.09 -18.62
N LYS A 224 3.99 15.54 -18.08
CA LYS A 224 2.76 14.78 -17.99
C LYS A 224 2.06 14.77 -19.34
N ILE A 225 1.67 13.58 -19.82
CA ILE A 225 0.99 13.37 -21.10
C ILE A 225 -0.41 12.79 -20.95
N GLY A 226 -0.78 12.45 -19.71
CA GLY A 226 -2.08 11.94 -19.38
C GLY A 226 -2.16 11.50 -17.91
N GLU A 227 -3.29 10.93 -17.57
CA GLU A 227 -3.52 10.31 -16.27
C GLU A 227 -4.41 9.09 -16.40
N ILE A 228 -4.36 8.21 -15.41
CA ILE A 228 -5.16 7.00 -15.34
C ILE A 228 -5.54 6.72 -13.89
N PHE A 229 -6.72 6.17 -13.66
CA PHE A 229 -7.19 5.78 -12.34
C PHE A 229 -7.25 4.27 -12.21
N THR A 230 -6.92 3.75 -11.02
CA THR A 230 -7.20 2.33 -10.75
C THR A 230 -8.71 2.10 -10.84
N PRO A 231 -9.19 1.01 -11.49
CA PRO A 231 -10.63 0.72 -11.52
C PRO A 231 -11.12 0.04 -10.23
N TRP A 232 -10.44 0.25 -9.11
CA TRP A 232 -10.75 -0.29 -7.77
C TRP A 232 -10.33 0.69 -6.68
N PRO A 233 -10.87 0.54 -5.45
CA PRO A 233 -10.36 1.20 -4.25
C PRO A 233 -8.88 0.92 -4.02
N SER A 234 -8.12 1.98 -3.72
CA SER A 234 -6.67 1.97 -3.96
C SER A 234 -5.84 1.30 -2.87
N TRP A 235 -6.24 1.38 -1.59
CA TRP A 235 -5.39 0.93 -0.50
C TRP A 235 -6.11 -0.02 0.45
N MET A 236 -5.41 -1.07 0.89
CA MET A 236 -5.92 -2.05 1.84
C MET A 236 -4.93 -2.35 2.95
N VAL A 237 -5.45 -2.92 4.04
CA VAL A 237 -4.71 -3.40 5.21
C VAL A 237 -4.59 -4.91 5.12
N VAL A 238 -3.39 -5.43 5.32
CA VAL A 238 -3.11 -6.86 5.41
C VAL A 238 -2.51 -7.22 6.75
N ALA A 239 -2.72 -8.47 7.19
CA ALA A 239 -2.15 -9.02 8.40
C ALA A 239 -1.49 -10.38 8.13
N SER A 240 -0.36 -10.62 8.79
CA SER A 240 0.38 -11.89 8.74
C SER A 240 -0.45 -13.02 9.34
N THR A 241 -0.63 -14.12 8.60
CA THR A 241 -1.34 -15.33 9.10
C THR A 241 -0.59 -16.02 10.21
N ARG A 242 0.71 -15.79 10.33
CA ARG A 242 1.51 -16.34 11.42
C ARG A 242 1.16 -15.71 12.77
N LEU A 243 1.00 -14.38 12.84
CA LEU A 243 0.63 -13.69 14.08
C LEU A 243 -0.88 -13.67 14.31
N PHE A 244 -1.65 -13.67 13.22
CA PHE A 244 -3.11 -13.59 13.19
C PHE A 244 -3.68 -14.78 12.38
N PRO A 245 -3.59 -16.04 12.92
CA PRO A 245 -4.06 -17.23 12.19
C PRO A 245 -5.59 -17.22 11.99
N ASP A 246 -6.33 -16.59 12.89
CA ASP A 246 -7.76 -16.33 12.79
C ASP A 246 -8.00 -14.82 12.95
N PRO A 247 -7.84 -14.03 11.86
CA PRO A 247 -7.92 -12.58 11.96
C PRO A 247 -9.34 -12.07 12.25
N GLU A 248 -10.38 -12.88 12.02
CA GLU A 248 -11.77 -12.46 12.21
C GLU A 248 -12.12 -12.35 13.69
N THR A 249 -11.57 -13.22 14.54
CA THR A 249 -11.86 -13.25 15.98
C THR A 249 -10.77 -12.58 16.83
N ASP A 250 -9.65 -12.13 16.24
CA ASP A 250 -8.54 -11.56 16.98
C ASP A 250 -8.85 -10.17 17.52
N GLU A 251 -8.93 -10.05 18.84
CA GLU A 251 -9.26 -8.79 19.54
C GLU A 251 -8.18 -7.71 19.36
N ARG A 252 -6.92 -8.10 19.12
CA ARG A 252 -5.84 -7.14 18.85
C ARG A 252 -6.10 -6.39 17.54
N LEU A 253 -6.55 -7.12 16.51
CA LEU A 253 -6.95 -6.50 15.23
C LEU A 253 -8.18 -5.64 15.42
N THR A 254 -9.16 -6.07 16.20
CA THR A 254 -10.36 -5.27 16.49
C THR A 254 -9.98 -3.93 17.13
N SER A 255 -9.13 -3.96 18.15
CA SER A 255 -8.65 -2.75 18.84
C SER A 255 -7.82 -1.84 17.92
N LEU A 256 -6.97 -2.44 17.06
CA LEU A 256 -6.15 -1.70 16.11
C LEU A 256 -7.02 -1.01 15.05
N PHE A 257 -8.03 -1.68 14.51
CA PHE A 257 -8.94 -1.08 13.54
C PHE A 257 -9.78 0.05 14.14
N GLN A 258 -10.15 -0.03 15.42
CA GLN A 258 -10.79 1.10 16.13
C GLN A 258 -9.86 2.31 16.21
N ALA A 259 -8.57 2.09 16.45
CA ALA A 259 -7.58 3.16 16.43
C ALA A 259 -7.40 3.76 15.02
N PHE A 260 -7.40 2.93 13.98
CA PHE A 260 -7.35 3.38 12.59
C PHE A 260 -8.57 4.23 12.22
N ASP A 261 -9.77 3.77 12.58
CA ASP A 261 -11.01 4.51 12.35
C ASP A 261 -11.00 5.86 13.08
N GLN A 262 -10.40 5.93 14.29
CA GLN A 262 -10.23 7.20 14.99
C GLN A 262 -9.23 8.11 14.26
N GLY A 263 -8.10 7.58 13.79
CA GLY A 263 -7.12 8.36 13.03
C GLY A 263 -7.69 8.95 11.73
N ILE A 264 -8.61 8.24 11.07
CA ILE A 264 -9.34 8.77 9.91
C ILE A 264 -10.28 9.90 10.33
N LYS A 265 -11.03 9.76 11.42
CA LYS A 265 -11.87 10.85 11.96
C LYS A 265 -11.07 12.08 12.33
N ASP A 266 -9.90 11.89 12.97
CA ASP A 266 -9.02 12.99 13.33
C ASP A 266 -8.45 13.69 12.07
N PHE A 267 -8.15 12.93 11.02
CA PHE A 267 -7.75 13.45 9.71
C PHE A 267 -8.85 14.32 9.07
N GLU A 268 -10.10 13.86 9.09
CA GLU A 268 -11.24 14.57 8.51
C GLU A 268 -11.63 15.82 9.32
N ALA A 269 -11.37 15.82 10.63
CA ALA A 269 -11.76 16.90 11.53
C ALA A 269 -10.93 18.19 11.35
N ASP A 270 -9.65 18.10 10.93
CA ASP A 270 -8.77 19.26 10.77
C ASP A 270 -7.89 19.16 9.52
N THR A 271 -8.49 19.40 8.37
CA THR A 271 -7.79 19.39 7.08
C THR A 271 -6.71 20.48 6.97
N ALA A 272 -6.84 21.60 7.69
CA ALA A 272 -5.82 22.65 7.70
C ALA A 272 -4.54 22.19 8.41
N GLN A 273 -4.68 21.41 9.48
CA GLN A 273 -3.54 20.77 10.15
C GLN A 273 -2.89 19.73 9.20
N ILE A 274 -3.68 18.97 8.44
CA ILE A 274 -3.17 17.99 7.50
C ILE A 274 -2.34 18.65 6.42
N VAL A 275 -2.81 19.75 5.83
CA VAL A 275 -2.03 20.52 4.82
C VAL A 275 -0.65 20.91 5.37
N LYS A 276 -0.59 21.40 6.60
CA LYS A 276 0.69 21.73 7.25
C LYS A 276 1.56 20.50 7.45
N LEU A 277 0.98 19.41 7.98
CA LEU A 277 1.68 18.16 8.25
C LEU A 277 2.32 17.56 7.01
N LEU A 278 1.62 17.58 5.87
CA LEU A 278 2.12 17.09 4.58
C LEU A 278 3.30 17.91 4.05
N GLY A 279 3.42 19.19 4.44
CA GLY A 279 4.52 20.07 4.07
C GLY A 279 5.76 19.98 4.97
N THR A 280 5.71 19.23 6.08
CA THR A 280 6.84 19.18 7.04
C THR A 280 7.92 18.16 6.72
N GLY A 281 7.66 17.21 5.83
CA GLY A 281 8.51 16.04 5.61
C GLY A 281 8.39 14.95 6.69
N GLU A 282 7.63 15.18 7.76
CA GLU A 282 7.49 14.25 8.89
C GLU A 282 6.87 12.89 8.49
N LEU A 283 5.98 12.91 7.49
CA LEU A 283 5.34 11.71 6.96
C LEU A 283 6.15 11.02 5.84
N GLY A 284 7.37 11.47 5.58
CA GLY A 284 8.19 10.98 4.46
C GLY A 284 7.83 11.60 3.11
N CYS A 285 6.90 12.56 3.09
CA CYS A 285 6.55 13.38 1.93
C CYS A 285 6.64 14.88 2.29
N ASN A 286 6.84 15.71 1.29
CA ASN A 286 6.95 17.16 1.45
C ASN A 286 6.20 17.84 0.30
N TYR A 287 4.91 18.05 0.48
CA TYR A 287 4.04 18.66 -0.53
C TYR A 287 3.93 20.16 -0.33
N ILE A 288 3.88 20.91 -1.41
CA ILE A 288 3.47 22.31 -1.35
C ILE A 288 1.98 22.40 -0.97
N GLU A 289 1.60 23.51 -0.40
CA GLU A 289 0.24 23.71 0.15
C GLU A 289 -0.86 23.50 -0.89
N GLU A 290 -0.63 23.94 -2.13
CA GLU A 290 -1.56 23.81 -3.25
C GLU A 290 -1.79 22.33 -3.60
N ASP A 291 -0.73 21.53 -3.65
CA ASP A 291 -0.81 20.10 -3.96
C ASP A 291 -1.51 19.32 -2.84
N ALA A 292 -1.19 19.64 -1.58
CA ALA A 292 -1.88 19.06 -0.44
C ALA A 292 -3.39 19.36 -0.45
N LYS A 293 -3.77 20.61 -0.76
CA LYS A 293 -5.17 21.02 -0.88
C LYS A 293 -5.89 20.38 -2.08
N GLU A 294 -5.17 20.19 -3.19
CA GLU A 294 -5.73 19.50 -4.36
C GLU A 294 -6.03 18.04 -4.02
N TRP A 295 -5.07 17.33 -3.44
CA TRP A 295 -5.24 15.95 -3.02
C TRP A 295 -6.38 15.76 -2.02
N LEU A 296 -6.52 16.65 -1.04
CA LEU A 296 -7.58 16.59 -0.03
C LEU A 296 -9.01 16.71 -0.60
N LYS A 297 -9.18 17.24 -1.83
CA LYS A 297 -10.49 17.31 -2.48
C LYS A 297 -10.95 15.94 -2.99
N ASP A 298 -9.99 15.09 -3.35
CA ASP A 298 -10.26 13.84 -4.04
C ASP A 298 -10.14 12.61 -3.13
N VAL A 299 -9.30 12.67 -2.08
CA VAL A 299 -9.07 11.53 -1.20
C VAL A 299 -10.31 11.21 -0.38
N LYS A 300 -10.65 9.93 -0.33
CA LYS A 300 -11.72 9.42 0.50
C LYS A 300 -11.24 8.16 1.23
N PHE A 301 -11.01 8.32 2.51
CA PHE A 301 -10.76 7.18 3.39
C PHE A 301 -12.06 6.43 3.68
N THR A 302 -11.94 5.15 3.99
CA THR A 302 -13.12 4.36 4.38
C THR A 302 -13.65 4.80 5.74
N ASN A 303 -14.94 4.76 5.92
CA ASN A 303 -15.57 5.05 7.21
C ASN A 303 -15.45 3.89 8.22
N ARG A 304 -15.01 2.71 7.79
CA ARG A 304 -14.77 1.52 8.59
C ARG A 304 -13.62 0.73 7.99
N THR A 305 -12.49 0.72 8.68
CA THR A 305 -11.26 0.10 8.17
C THR A 305 -11.27 -1.44 8.25
N ARG A 306 -11.99 -2.04 9.22
CA ARG A 306 -12.04 -3.48 9.41
C ARG A 306 -12.94 -4.16 8.37
N GLY A 307 -12.40 -5.21 7.73
CA GLY A 307 -13.10 -6.06 6.77
C GLY A 307 -13.10 -5.52 5.33
N VAL A 308 -13.28 -6.43 4.37
CA VAL A 308 -13.19 -6.15 2.93
C VAL A 308 -14.43 -6.70 2.23
N ASP A 309 -14.98 -5.91 1.30
CA ASP A 309 -16.02 -6.35 0.36
C ASP A 309 -15.39 -7.30 -0.67
N ASP A 310 -15.94 -8.50 -0.81
CA ASP A 310 -15.47 -9.50 -1.77
C ASP A 310 -15.62 -9.06 -3.22
N LYS A 311 -16.56 -8.17 -3.52
CA LYS A 311 -16.71 -7.57 -4.85
C LYS A 311 -15.44 -6.84 -5.30
N ILE A 312 -14.78 -6.08 -4.41
CA ILE A 312 -13.55 -5.37 -4.74
C ILE A 312 -12.47 -6.36 -5.17
N ILE A 313 -12.31 -7.45 -4.42
CA ILE A 313 -11.30 -8.47 -4.73
C ILE A 313 -11.61 -9.16 -6.06
N ARG A 314 -12.89 -9.45 -6.35
CA ARG A 314 -13.32 -10.03 -7.64
C ARG A 314 -12.97 -9.12 -8.81
N ASP A 315 -13.31 -7.83 -8.70
CA ASP A 315 -13.04 -6.84 -9.75
C ASP A 315 -11.53 -6.73 -10.05
N VAL A 316 -10.68 -6.74 -9.00
CA VAL A 316 -9.21 -6.74 -9.14
C VAL A 316 -8.73 -8.04 -9.80
N VAL A 317 -9.22 -9.19 -9.35
CA VAL A 317 -8.85 -10.51 -9.90
C VAL A 317 -9.15 -10.59 -11.38
N ASP A 318 -10.29 -10.09 -11.83
CA ASP A 318 -10.68 -10.14 -13.24
C ASP A 318 -9.72 -9.32 -14.11
N VAL A 319 -9.32 -8.13 -13.67
CA VAL A 319 -8.31 -7.34 -14.38
C VAL A 319 -6.94 -8.02 -14.35
N LEU A 320 -6.53 -8.59 -13.22
CA LEU A 320 -5.25 -9.30 -13.12
C LEU A 320 -5.18 -10.59 -13.94
N LYS A 321 -6.31 -11.25 -14.21
CA LYS A 321 -6.40 -12.36 -15.17
C LYS A 321 -6.15 -11.89 -16.60
N VAL A 322 -6.81 -10.79 -17.00
CA VAL A 322 -6.60 -10.19 -18.33
C VAL A 322 -5.14 -9.75 -18.48
N ALA A 323 -4.54 -9.20 -17.43
CA ALA A 323 -3.13 -8.84 -17.38
C ALA A 323 -2.16 -10.04 -17.37
N GLY A 324 -2.67 -11.27 -17.28
CA GLY A 324 -1.85 -12.49 -17.22
C GLY A 324 -1.08 -12.65 -15.89
N VAL A 325 -1.35 -11.83 -14.88
CA VAL A 325 -0.73 -11.90 -13.55
C VAL A 325 -1.30 -13.05 -12.73
N ILE A 326 -2.61 -13.27 -12.81
CA ILE A 326 -3.34 -14.41 -12.22
C ILE A 326 -3.65 -15.44 -13.31
N ASP A 327 -3.67 -16.71 -12.91
CA ASP A 327 -4.08 -17.78 -13.83
C ASP A 327 -5.56 -17.61 -14.20
N ALA A 328 -5.85 -17.63 -15.50
CA ALA A 328 -7.20 -17.48 -15.99
C ALA A 328 -8.15 -18.60 -15.51
N THR A 329 -7.62 -19.77 -15.15
CA THR A 329 -8.38 -20.92 -14.63
C THR A 329 -8.74 -20.81 -13.15
N LEU A 330 -8.07 -19.94 -12.38
CA LEU A 330 -8.40 -19.71 -10.97
C LEU A 330 -9.80 -19.08 -10.89
N SER A 331 -10.74 -19.73 -10.20
CA SER A 331 -12.06 -19.14 -10.01
C SER A 331 -12.00 -17.89 -9.14
N SER A 332 -12.93 -16.94 -9.35
CA SER A 332 -12.98 -15.73 -8.51
C SER A 332 -13.30 -16.06 -7.05
N ASP A 333 -14.07 -17.13 -6.78
CA ASP A 333 -14.35 -17.61 -5.42
C ASP A 333 -13.11 -18.15 -4.72
N GLU A 334 -12.30 -18.97 -5.41
CA GLU A 334 -11.02 -19.44 -4.86
C GLU A 334 -10.06 -18.28 -4.59
N ALA A 335 -10.01 -17.29 -5.50
CA ALA A 335 -9.19 -16.11 -5.31
C ALA A 335 -9.62 -15.31 -4.07
N VAL A 336 -10.92 -15.09 -3.90
CA VAL A 336 -11.49 -14.43 -2.72
C VAL A 336 -11.11 -15.17 -1.42
N GLN A 337 -11.26 -16.52 -1.39
CA GLN A 337 -10.88 -17.33 -0.23
C GLN A 337 -9.37 -17.25 0.08
N ARG A 338 -8.53 -17.20 -0.96
CA ARG A 338 -7.08 -17.03 -0.77
C ARG A 338 -6.70 -15.66 -0.24
N VAL A 339 -7.43 -14.61 -0.63
CA VAL A 339 -7.07 -13.22 -0.38
C VAL A 339 -7.67 -12.69 0.92
N ILE A 340 -8.97 -12.90 1.18
CA ILE A 340 -9.68 -12.26 2.30
C ILE A 340 -9.46 -13.03 3.60
N GLY A 341 -9.05 -12.30 4.65
CA GLY A 341 -8.97 -12.77 6.01
C GLY A 341 -10.14 -12.31 6.88
N ILE A 342 -10.65 -11.10 6.66
CA ILE A 342 -11.85 -10.58 7.31
C ILE A 342 -12.81 -10.08 6.23
N LYS A 343 -13.98 -10.68 6.17
CA LYS A 343 -15.04 -10.27 5.25
C LYS A 343 -15.86 -9.14 5.86
N ARG A 344 -16.18 -8.12 5.05
CA ARG A 344 -17.10 -7.07 5.48
C ARG A 344 -18.53 -7.60 5.44
N GLU A 345 -19.22 -7.58 6.57
CA GLU A 345 -20.65 -7.84 6.59
C GLU A 345 -21.39 -6.73 5.85
N ILE A 346 -22.19 -7.11 4.88
CA ILE A 346 -23.12 -6.18 4.24
C ILE A 346 -24.26 -5.97 5.26
N LEU A 347 -24.24 -4.82 5.93
CA LEU A 347 -25.39 -4.39 6.71
C LEU A 347 -26.52 -4.14 5.71
N LEU A 348 -27.44 -5.07 5.58
CA LEU A 348 -28.69 -4.81 4.85
C LEU A 348 -29.35 -3.60 5.53
N PRO A 349 -29.86 -2.63 4.73
CA PRO A 349 -30.61 -1.52 5.30
C PRO A 349 -31.75 -2.11 6.14
N VAL A 350 -31.82 -1.71 7.42
CA VAL A 350 -32.95 -2.01 8.27
C VAL A 350 -34.14 -1.33 7.59
N GLU A 351 -35.06 -2.11 7.02
CA GLU A 351 -36.35 -1.60 6.53
C GLU A 351 -37.01 -0.88 7.70
N GLN A 352 -37.16 0.44 7.58
CA GLN A 352 -37.92 1.27 8.52
C GLN A 352 -39.38 1.24 8.18
#